data_b7163b1858927e8fa722839b2132338d
#
_entry.id   b7163b1858927e8fa722839b2132338d
#
_cell.length_a   1.000
_cell.length_b   1.000
_cell.length_c   1.000
_cell.angle_alpha   90.00
_cell.angle_beta   90.00
_cell.angle_gamma   90.00
#
_symmetry.space_group_name_H-M   'P 1'
#
loop_
_entity.id
_entity.type
_entity.pdbx_description
1 polymer ?
#
loop_
_entity_poly.entity_id
_entity_poly.type
_entity_poly.pdbx_seq_one_letter_code
_entity_poly.pdbx_strand_id
1 'polypeptide(L)'
;MIVYEYPFNERIRTLLRLEDLYEKFKFFVHQEHPMQHHVALATIFDMLEVAGRADLKSDLLQELERQKQSLLTYRSNPNVAPEALDAVLAELDQVSSALGSAQGRTGQNVRENEWLMSIRGRTIIPGGACEFDLPSYYAWQKRPAEQRHADIMAWFAPLAPLFDALALVLRLLRDSGRPTKMIAVGGNYQQMLQGKIYHMLRLGLDESLGAIPEISANKYMLWVRFTTQDGDLKPKSLEEDVPFELTLCNF
;
A
#
# COMPACT_ATOMS: atom_id res chain seq x y z
N MET A 1 10.81 -12.31 11.54
CA MET A 1 9.34 -12.25 11.75
C MET A 1 8.69 -11.73 10.47
N ILE A 2 7.71 -12.45 9.95
CA ILE A 2 6.89 -12.04 8.79
C ILE A 2 5.62 -11.38 9.32
N VAL A 3 5.24 -10.23 8.76
CA VAL A 3 4.01 -9.52 9.13
C VAL A 3 3.03 -9.58 7.95
N TYR A 4 1.83 -10.10 8.23
CA TYR A 4 0.72 -10.12 7.29
C TYR A 4 -0.28 -9.04 7.69
N GLU A 5 -0.75 -8.27 6.72
CA GLU A 5 -1.76 -7.23 6.92
C GLU A 5 -3.06 -7.61 6.23
N TYR A 6 -4.18 -7.48 6.94
CA TYR A 6 -5.50 -7.79 6.43
C TYR A 6 -6.45 -6.59 6.60
N PRO A 7 -6.97 -6.03 5.52
CA PRO A 7 -7.90 -4.90 5.55
C PRO A 7 -9.32 -5.36 5.89
N PHE A 8 -9.98 -4.67 6.83
CA PHE A 8 -11.38 -4.93 7.17
C PHE A 8 -12.37 -4.25 6.24
N ASN A 9 -11.92 -3.30 5.44
CA ASN A 9 -12.76 -2.55 4.50
C ASN A 9 -12.06 -2.30 3.17
N GLU A 10 -12.83 -1.95 2.14
CA GLU A 10 -12.33 -1.80 0.78
C GLU A 10 -11.42 -0.56 0.62
N ARG A 11 -11.64 0.48 1.43
CA ARG A 11 -10.77 1.66 1.45
C ARG A 11 -9.33 1.29 1.83
N ILE A 12 -9.15 0.62 2.96
CA ILE A 12 -7.81 0.19 3.41
C ILE A 12 -7.21 -0.83 2.44
N ARG A 13 -8.03 -1.73 1.88
CA ARG A 13 -7.57 -2.66 0.85
C ARG A 13 -7.00 -1.93 -0.38
N THR A 14 -7.64 -0.86 -0.81
CA THR A 14 -7.17 -0.03 -1.92
C THR A 14 -5.86 0.67 -1.56
N LEU A 15 -5.74 1.22 -0.34
CA LEU A 15 -4.50 1.87 0.11
C LEU A 15 -3.34 0.88 0.17
N LEU A 16 -3.54 -0.33 0.73
CA LEU A 16 -2.49 -1.36 0.79
C LEU A 16 -2.05 -1.83 -0.61
N ARG A 17 -2.98 -1.97 -1.56
CA ARG A 17 -2.65 -2.28 -2.95
C ARG A 17 -1.81 -1.19 -3.61
N LEU A 18 -2.14 0.07 -3.37
CA LEU A 18 -1.38 1.21 -3.89
C LEU A 18 0.00 1.30 -3.24
N GLU A 19 0.11 1.02 -1.95
CA GLU A 19 1.40 0.95 -1.26
C GLU A 19 2.31 -0.12 -1.87
N ASP A 20 1.79 -1.34 -2.09
CA ASP A 20 2.55 -2.43 -2.73
C ASP A 20 3.03 -2.04 -4.14
N LEU A 21 2.16 -1.41 -4.94
CA LEU A 21 2.55 -0.87 -6.24
C LEU A 21 3.61 0.23 -6.12
N TYR A 22 3.52 1.09 -5.10
CA TYR A 22 4.50 2.15 -4.88
C TYR A 22 5.87 1.59 -4.48
N GLU A 23 5.92 0.58 -3.61
CA GLU A 23 7.17 -0.11 -3.26
C GLU A 23 7.80 -0.76 -4.49
N LYS A 24 6.99 -1.43 -5.32
CA LYS A 24 7.44 -1.99 -6.59
C LYS A 24 7.99 -0.91 -7.53
N PHE A 25 7.30 0.21 -7.67
CA PHE A 25 7.76 1.35 -8.48
C PHE A 25 9.11 1.88 -7.98
N LYS A 26 9.23 2.16 -6.67
CA LYS A 26 10.47 2.66 -6.06
C LYS A 26 11.65 1.71 -6.31
N PHE A 27 11.44 0.41 -6.19
CA PHE A 27 12.49 -0.57 -6.44
C PHE A 27 12.96 -0.52 -7.91
N PHE A 28 12.03 -0.52 -8.87
CA PHE A 28 12.39 -0.63 -10.27
C PHE A 28 12.84 0.67 -10.91
N VAL A 29 12.39 1.84 -10.46
CA VAL A 29 12.78 3.13 -11.04
C VAL A 29 14.26 3.46 -10.79
N HIS A 30 14.83 2.97 -9.70
CA HIS A 30 16.24 3.18 -9.34
C HIS A 30 17.21 2.21 -10.04
N GLN A 31 16.71 1.28 -10.82
CA GLN A 31 17.54 0.35 -11.58
C GLN A 31 17.97 0.98 -12.91
N GLU A 32 18.96 0.37 -13.57
CA GLU A 32 19.55 0.93 -14.81
C GLU A 32 19.07 0.23 -16.10
N HIS A 33 18.63 -1.03 -15.98
CA HIS A 33 18.28 -1.83 -17.15
C HIS A 33 16.95 -1.40 -17.76
N PRO A 34 16.83 -1.30 -19.10
CA PRO A 34 15.58 -0.86 -19.77
C PRO A 34 14.33 -1.67 -19.37
N MET A 35 14.48 -2.98 -19.15
CA MET A 35 13.36 -3.84 -18.75
C MET A 35 12.89 -3.53 -17.33
N GLN A 36 13.78 -3.08 -16.44
CA GLN A 36 13.40 -2.64 -15.09
C GLN A 36 12.66 -1.31 -15.14
N HIS A 37 13.09 -0.36 -15.99
CA HIS A 37 12.34 0.85 -16.27
C HIS A 37 10.99 0.58 -16.96
N HIS A 38 10.90 -0.47 -17.78
CA HIS A 38 9.61 -0.92 -18.30
C HIS A 38 8.66 -1.35 -17.18
N VAL A 39 9.16 -2.12 -16.20
CA VAL A 39 8.34 -2.52 -15.03
C VAL A 39 7.93 -1.29 -14.21
N ALA A 40 8.82 -0.32 -13.98
CA ALA A 40 8.49 0.92 -13.27
C ALA A 40 7.37 1.69 -14.00
N LEU A 41 7.46 1.84 -15.33
CA LEU A 41 6.44 2.50 -16.14
C LEU A 41 5.10 1.74 -16.12
N ALA A 42 5.13 0.42 -16.29
CA ALA A 42 3.92 -0.41 -16.19
C ALA A 42 3.26 -0.29 -14.82
N THR A 43 4.06 -0.20 -13.77
CA THR A 43 3.54 -0.01 -12.39
C THR A 43 2.83 1.34 -12.23
N ILE A 44 3.28 2.42 -12.90
CA ILE A 44 2.52 3.68 -12.93
C ILE A 44 1.13 3.46 -13.55
N PHE A 45 1.03 2.68 -14.62
CA PHE A 45 -0.29 2.38 -15.23
C PHE A 45 -1.19 1.57 -14.30
N ASP A 46 -0.63 0.61 -13.56
CA ASP A 46 -1.37 -0.17 -12.55
C ASP A 46 -1.86 0.74 -11.41
N MET A 47 -1.02 1.67 -10.92
CA MET A 47 -1.41 2.68 -9.93
C MET A 47 -2.59 3.53 -10.41
N LEU A 48 -2.57 3.98 -11.67
CA LEU A 48 -3.66 4.76 -12.26
C LEU A 48 -4.96 3.97 -12.37
N GLU A 49 -4.88 2.67 -12.63
CA GLU A 49 -6.05 1.80 -12.70
C GLU A 49 -6.69 1.62 -11.32
N VAL A 50 -5.88 1.42 -10.29
CA VAL A 50 -6.38 1.28 -8.91
C VAL A 50 -6.89 2.63 -8.39
N ALA A 51 -6.13 3.71 -8.57
CA ALA A 51 -6.49 5.04 -8.09
C ALA A 51 -7.70 5.66 -8.84
N GLY A 52 -7.95 5.24 -10.08
CA GLY A 52 -9.07 5.75 -10.89
C GLY A 52 -10.45 5.24 -10.48
N ARG A 53 -10.52 4.23 -9.60
CA ARG A 53 -11.77 3.60 -9.17
C ARG A 53 -12.44 4.28 -7.97
N ALA A 54 -11.76 5.17 -7.29
CA ALA A 54 -12.25 5.86 -6.09
C ALA A 54 -11.80 7.33 -6.08
N ASP A 55 -12.52 8.17 -5.37
CA ASP A 55 -12.08 9.55 -5.09
C ASP A 55 -11.06 9.57 -3.93
N LEU A 56 -9.92 8.91 -4.16
CA LEU A 56 -8.88 8.74 -3.16
C LEU A 56 -8.33 10.06 -2.62
N LYS A 57 -8.29 11.11 -3.44
CA LYS A 57 -7.80 12.42 -3.01
C LYS A 57 -8.70 12.98 -1.90
N SER A 58 -10.00 13.02 -2.13
CA SER A 58 -10.97 13.50 -1.12
C SER A 58 -10.98 12.60 0.12
N ASP A 59 -10.93 11.29 -0.08
CA ASP A 59 -10.90 10.34 1.02
C ASP A 59 -9.66 10.50 1.91
N LEU A 60 -8.48 10.69 1.31
CA LEU A 60 -7.23 10.89 2.05
C LEU A 60 -7.22 12.24 2.76
N LEU A 61 -7.67 13.33 2.11
CA LEU A 61 -7.76 14.64 2.75
C LEU A 61 -8.70 14.62 3.97
N GLN A 62 -9.84 13.95 3.84
CA GLN A 62 -10.78 13.79 4.96
C GLN A 62 -10.16 12.98 6.10
N GLU A 63 -9.40 11.92 5.77
CA GLU A 63 -8.74 11.10 6.78
C GLU A 63 -7.62 11.85 7.49
N LEU A 64 -6.77 12.58 6.76
CA LEU A 64 -5.69 13.40 7.33
C LEU A 64 -6.27 14.43 8.29
N GLU A 65 -7.35 15.12 7.92
CA GLU A 65 -8.02 16.09 8.80
C GLU A 65 -8.60 15.42 10.05
N ARG A 66 -9.23 14.24 9.90
CA ARG A 66 -9.74 13.47 11.05
C ARG A 66 -8.63 13.08 12.01
N GLN A 67 -7.48 12.61 11.49
CA GLN A 67 -6.31 12.26 12.29
C GLN A 67 -5.75 13.49 13.02
N LYS A 68 -5.65 14.61 12.33
CA LYS A 68 -5.22 15.87 12.93
C LYS A 68 -6.11 16.28 14.10
N GLN A 69 -7.43 16.25 13.92
CA GLN A 69 -8.39 16.60 14.98
C GLN A 69 -8.29 15.63 16.17
N SER A 70 -8.13 14.33 15.91
CA SER A 70 -7.91 13.33 16.95
C SER A 70 -6.64 13.61 17.74
N LEU A 71 -5.51 13.88 17.07
CA LEU A 71 -4.23 14.16 17.72
C LEU A 71 -4.24 15.46 18.52
N LEU A 72 -4.96 16.49 18.07
CA LEU A 72 -5.11 17.75 18.81
C LEU A 72 -5.74 17.56 20.19
N THR A 73 -6.57 16.52 20.38
CA THR A 73 -7.15 16.22 21.71
C THR A 73 -6.11 15.80 22.74
N TYR A 74 -4.93 15.34 22.29
CA TYR A 74 -3.85 14.91 23.17
C TYR A 74 -2.93 16.04 23.64
N ARG A 75 -3.13 17.31 23.18
CA ARG A 75 -2.30 18.45 23.59
C ARG A 75 -2.27 18.72 25.09
N SER A 76 -3.34 18.40 25.79
CA SER A 76 -3.43 18.55 27.24
C SER A 76 -3.06 17.28 28.04
N ASN A 77 -2.66 16.22 27.36
CA ASN A 77 -2.31 14.95 28.01
C ASN A 77 -0.84 14.98 28.48
N PRO A 78 -0.57 14.92 29.79
CA PRO A 78 0.80 15.00 30.32
C PRO A 78 1.69 13.79 29.95
N ASN A 79 1.10 12.70 29.44
CA ASN A 79 1.82 11.51 29.03
C ASN A 79 2.26 11.54 27.55
N VAL A 80 1.96 12.61 26.81
CA VAL A 80 2.34 12.78 25.42
C VAL A 80 3.44 13.82 25.33
N ALA A 81 4.57 13.50 24.71
CA ALA A 81 5.65 14.44 24.45
C ALA A 81 5.19 15.52 23.47
N PRO A 82 5.19 16.82 23.88
CA PRO A 82 4.67 17.89 23.02
C PRO A 82 5.41 17.99 21.68
N GLU A 83 6.73 17.82 21.68
CA GLU A 83 7.57 17.91 20.48
C GLU A 83 7.24 16.82 19.47
N ALA A 84 6.97 15.60 19.96
CA ALA A 84 6.59 14.48 19.09
C ALA A 84 5.19 14.69 18.47
N LEU A 85 4.25 15.23 19.26
CA LEU A 85 2.91 15.57 18.79
C LEU A 85 2.96 16.69 17.75
N ASP A 86 3.70 17.76 18.02
CA ASP A 86 3.82 18.89 17.12
C ASP A 86 4.52 18.50 15.80
N ALA A 87 5.49 17.59 15.84
CA ALA A 87 6.13 17.06 14.64
C ALA A 87 5.13 16.30 13.73
N VAL A 88 4.28 15.43 14.32
CA VAL A 88 3.26 14.68 13.54
C VAL A 88 2.18 15.62 13.02
N LEU A 89 1.76 16.63 13.79
CA LEU A 89 0.79 17.62 13.34
C LEU A 89 1.34 18.45 12.17
N ALA A 90 2.62 18.86 12.23
CA ALA A 90 3.27 19.59 11.15
C ALA A 90 3.38 18.73 9.87
N GLU A 91 3.70 17.44 9.99
CA GLU A 91 3.73 16.50 8.85
C GLU A 91 2.33 16.34 8.24
N LEU A 92 1.28 16.21 9.05
CA LEU A 92 -0.11 16.15 8.58
C LEU A 92 -0.49 17.41 7.80
N ASP A 93 -0.11 18.58 8.28
CA ASP A 93 -0.39 19.85 7.60
C ASP A 93 0.37 19.99 6.29
N GLN A 94 1.64 19.60 6.26
CA GLN A 94 2.46 19.63 5.05
C GLN A 94 1.88 18.70 3.97
N VAL A 95 1.61 17.44 4.33
CA VAL A 95 1.10 16.42 3.41
C VAL A 95 -0.30 16.77 2.91
N SER A 96 -1.18 17.23 3.81
CA SER A 96 -2.53 17.68 3.45
C SER A 96 -2.51 18.88 2.50
N SER A 97 -1.63 19.85 2.75
CA SER A 97 -1.46 21.04 1.89
C SER A 97 -0.93 20.63 0.50
N ALA A 98 0.07 19.75 0.43
CA ALA A 98 0.64 19.26 -0.83
C ALA A 98 -0.42 18.51 -1.64
N LEU A 99 -1.17 17.59 -1.02
CA LEU A 99 -2.24 16.86 -1.67
C LEU A 99 -3.39 17.79 -2.09
N GLY A 100 -3.78 18.75 -1.25
CA GLY A 100 -4.83 19.72 -1.53
C GLY A 100 -4.52 20.60 -2.73
N SER A 101 -3.26 21.06 -2.85
CA SER A 101 -2.79 21.92 -3.94
C SER A 101 -2.55 21.19 -5.26
N ALA A 102 -2.46 19.85 -5.26
CA ALA A 102 -2.31 19.07 -6.49
C ALA A 102 -3.51 19.29 -7.43
N GLN A 103 -3.26 19.86 -8.61
CA GLN A 103 -4.30 20.23 -9.57
C GLN A 103 -4.76 19.01 -10.40
N GLY A 104 -6.01 19.05 -10.84
CA GLY A 104 -6.58 18.03 -11.73
C GLY A 104 -6.93 16.71 -11.06
N ARG A 105 -7.34 15.73 -11.87
CA ARG A 105 -7.60 14.37 -11.42
C ARG A 105 -6.28 13.61 -11.25
N THR A 106 -6.24 12.69 -10.29
CA THR A 106 -5.08 11.82 -10.07
C THR A 106 -4.62 11.17 -11.37
N GLY A 107 -3.35 11.42 -11.75
CA GLY A 107 -2.74 10.86 -12.97
C GLY A 107 -3.26 11.44 -14.29
N GLN A 108 -3.90 12.60 -14.27
CA GLN A 108 -4.38 13.26 -15.49
C GLN A 108 -3.24 13.50 -16.48
N ASN A 109 -2.08 13.96 -16.02
CA ASN A 109 -0.88 14.18 -16.84
C ASN A 109 -0.43 12.94 -17.63
N VAL A 110 -0.54 11.75 -17.01
CA VAL A 110 -0.19 10.48 -17.69
C VAL A 110 -1.29 10.10 -18.66
N ARG A 111 -2.57 10.29 -18.31
CA ARG A 111 -3.73 9.95 -19.17
C ARG A 111 -3.82 10.85 -20.39
N GLU A 112 -3.39 12.09 -20.30
CA GLU A 112 -3.36 13.04 -21.42
C GLU A 112 -2.12 12.91 -22.30
N ASN A 113 -1.13 12.14 -21.86
CA ASN A 113 0.06 11.83 -22.66
C ASN A 113 -0.25 10.68 -23.63
N GLU A 114 -0.53 11.01 -24.90
CA GLU A 114 -0.88 10.04 -25.94
C GLU A 114 0.18 8.97 -26.15
N TRP A 115 1.47 9.35 -26.03
CA TRP A 115 2.56 8.39 -26.16
C TRP A 115 2.56 7.36 -25.02
N LEU A 116 2.39 7.80 -23.76
CA LEU A 116 2.25 6.89 -22.63
C LEU A 116 1.00 6.00 -22.73
N MET A 117 -0.11 6.56 -23.22
CA MET A 117 -1.33 5.78 -23.41
C MET A 117 -1.20 4.75 -24.54
N SER A 118 -0.42 5.04 -25.59
CA SER A 118 -0.11 4.06 -26.64
C SER A 118 0.69 2.88 -26.08
N ILE A 119 1.67 3.15 -25.22
CA ILE A 119 2.45 2.10 -24.53
C ILE A 119 1.53 1.27 -23.62
N ARG A 120 0.71 1.93 -22.79
CA ARG A 120 -0.25 1.25 -21.91
C ARG A 120 -1.18 0.32 -22.69
N GLY A 121 -1.71 0.79 -23.82
CA GLY A 121 -2.62 0.00 -24.66
C GLY A 121 -1.96 -1.27 -25.24
N ARG A 122 -0.63 -1.26 -25.42
CA ARG A 122 0.12 -2.40 -25.95
C ARG A 122 0.66 -3.32 -24.85
N THR A 123 0.96 -2.81 -23.65
CA THR A 123 1.43 -3.64 -22.54
C THR A 123 0.37 -4.67 -22.03
N ILE A 124 -0.90 -4.42 -22.32
CA ILE A 124 -2.00 -5.36 -22.04
C ILE A 124 -1.94 -6.61 -22.97
N ILE A 125 -1.34 -6.45 -24.15
CA ILE A 125 -1.21 -7.53 -25.13
C ILE A 125 0.07 -8.30 -24.83
N PRO A 126 0.04 -9.63 -24.66
CA PRO A 126 1.25 -10.42 -24.48
C PRO A 126 2.25 -10.19 -25.62
N GLY A 127 3.46 -9.72 -25.27
CA GLY A 127 4.49 -9.37 -26.26
C GLY A 127 4.23 -8.07 -27.04
N GLY A 128 3.17 -7.33 -26.77
CA GLY A 128 2.77 -6.15 -27.54
C GLY A 128 3.67 -4.91 -27.39
N ALA A 129 4.68 -4.94 -26.49
CA ALA A 129 5.63 -3.85 -26.32
C ALA A 129 6.97 -4.09 -27.06
N CYS A 130 6.96 -4.91 -28.11
CA CYS A 130 8.13 -5.20 -28.91
C CYS A 130 8.45 -4.04 -29.91
N GLU A 131 9.64 -4.09 -30.48
CA GLU A 131 10.20 -3.00 -31.32
C GLU A 131 9.39 -2.69 -32.56
N PHE A 132 8.77 -3.69 -33.21
CA PHE A 132 7.98 -3.51 -34.42
C PHE A 132 6.56 -2.98 -34.12
N ASP A 133 6.01 -3.24 -32.91
CA ASP A 133 4.72 -2.67 -32.47
C ASP A 133 4.86 -1.25 -31.92
N LEU A 134 5.94 -0.98 -31.18
CA LEU A 134 6.21 0.30 -30.52
C LEU A 134 7.64 0.81 -30.79
N PRO A 135 7.98 1.19 -32.03
CA PRO A 135 9.35 1.61 -32.38
C PRO A 135 9.82 2.84 -31.60
N SER A 136 8.95 3.80 -31.30
CA SER A 136 9.28 4.97 -30.48
C SER A 136 9.60 4.62 -29.03
N TYR A 137 8.90 3.65 -28.46
CA TYR A 137 9.16 3.13 -27.12
C TYR A 137 10.48 2.34 -27.08
N TYR A 138 10.73 1.52 -28.08
CA TYR A 138 12.01 0.83 -28.21
C TYR A 138 13.19 1.82 -28.29
N ALA A 139 13.06 2.89 -29.09
CA ALA A 139 14.06 3.94 -29.16
C ALA A 139 14.27 4.64 -27.79
N TRP A 140 13.21 4.88 -27.03
CA TRP A 140 13.29 5.41 -25.68
C TRP A 140 14.02 4.45 -24.73
N GLN A 141 13.79 3.15 -24.82
CA GLN A 141 14.48 2.14 -24.02
C GLN A 141 16.00 2.10 -24.29
N LYS A 142 16.46 2.58 -25.44
CA LYS A 142 17.89 2.67 -25.78
C LYS A 142 18.58 3.95 -25.31
N ARG A 143 17.83 4.90 -24.72
CA ARG A 143 18.43 6.09 -24.10
C ARG A 143 19.27 5.73 -22.86
N PRO A 144 20.20 6.60 -22.41
CA PRO A 144 20.90 6.44 -21.13
C PRO A 144 19.95 6.24 -19.94
N ALA A 145 20.37 5.47 -18.94
CA ALA A 145 19.53 5.14 -17.79
C ALA A 145 19.05 6.39 -17.04
N GLU A 146 19.91 7.39 -16.88
CA GLU A 146 19.61 8.65 -16.20
C GLU A 146 18.48 9.42 -16.90
N GLN A 147 18.47 9.42 -18.24
CA GLN A 147 17.42 10.08 -19.00
C GLN A 147 16.07 9.37 -18.85
N ARG A 148 16.07 8.04 -18.92
CA ARG A 148 14.87 7.25 -18.72
C ARG A 148 14.33 7.41 -17.29
N HIS A 149 15.22 7.41 -16.29
CA HIS A 149 14.87 7.68 -14.90
C HIS A 149 14.22 9.06 -14.76
N ALA A 150 14.86 10.11 -15.31
CA ALA A 150 14.32 11.47 -15.25
C ALA A 150 12.92 11.58 -15.89
N ASP A 151 12.72 10.94 -17.05
CA ASP A 151 11.41 10.90 -17.72
C ASP A 151 10.35 10.22 -16.85
N ILE A 152 10.65 9.04 -16.26
CA ILE A 152 9.73 8.29 -15.39
C ILE A 152 9.38 9.12 -14.16
N MET A 153 10.38 9.73 -13.52
CA MET A 153 10.15 10.57 -12.35
C MET A 153 9.32 11.82 -12.67
N ALA A 154 9.50 12.43 -13.84
CA ALA A 154 8.67 13.54 -14.28
C ALA A 154 7.20 13.12 -14.51
N TRP A 155 6.97 11.93 -15.04
CA TRP A 155 5.60 11.40 -15.20
C TRP A 155 4.96 11.03 -13.86
N PHE A 156 5.74 10.55 -12.89
CA PHE A 156 5.27 10.18 -11.56
C PHE A 156 5.06 11.40 -10.64
N ALA A 157 5.84 12.48 -10.79
CA ALA A 157 5.87 13.61 -9.86
C ALA A 157 4.48 14.17 -9.48
N PRO A 158 3.49 14.32 -10.40
CA PRO A 158 2.15 14.77 -10.03
C PRO A 158 1.34 13.78 -9.17
N LEU A 159 1.78 12.53 -9.08
CA LEU A 159 1.18 11.49 -8.24
C LEU A 159 1.78 11.45 -6.83
N ALA A 160 3.01 11.96 -6.66
CA ALA A 160 3.76 11.86 -5.41
C ALA A 160 2.95 12.34 -4.18
N PRO A 161 2.24 13.49 -4.19
CA PRO A 161 1.47 13.93 -3.03
C PRO A 161 0.38 12.94 -2.59
N LEU A 162 -0.18 12.15 -3.50
CA LEU A 162 -1.15 11.11 -3.16
C LEU A 162 -0.47 9.97 -2.39
N PHE A 163 0.72 9.56 -2.82
CA PHE A 163 1.46 8.48 -2.19
C PHE A 163 2.07 8.89 -0.85
N ASP A 164 2.48 10.15 -0.68
CA ASP A 164 2.92 10.69 0.61
C ASP A 164 1.76 10.69 1.62
N ALA A 165 0.57 11.10 1.20
CA ALA A 165 -0.63 11.07 2.03
C ALA A 165 -1.04 9.63 2.39
N LEU A 166 -1.00 8.72 1.44
CA LEU A 166 -1.28 7.30 1.64
C LEU A 166 -0.31 6.68 2.66
N ALA A 167 0.99 6.94 2.50
CA ALA A 167 2.02 6.41 3.39
C ALA A 167 1.84 6.92 4.83
N LEU A 168 1.52 8.20 5.00
CA LEU A 168 1.26 8.80 6.31
C LEU A 168 0.01 8.19 6.97
N VAL A 169 -1.09 8.05 6.23
CA VAL A 169 -2.35 7.47 6.74
C VAL A 169 -2.13 6.00 7.15
N LEU A 170 -1.45 5.19 6.34
CA LEU A 170 -1.18 3.79 6.67
C LEU A 170 -0.21 3.65 7.86
N ARG A 171 0.80 4.53 7.96
CA ARG A 171 1.71 4.56 9.12
C ARG A 171 0.94 4.85 10.41
N LEU A 172 0.12 5.90 10.44
CA LEU A 172 -0.69 6.25 11.61
C LEU A 172 -1.66 5.13 11.98
N LEU A 173 -2.24 4.45 10.99
CA LEU A 173 -3.10 3.30 11.22
C LEU A 173 -2.32 2.15 11.88
N ARG A 174 -1.11 1.83 11.40
CA ARG A 174 -0.24 0.81 11.98
C ARG A 174 0.14 1.11 13.42
N ASP A 175 0.44 2.37 13.71
CA ASP A 175 0.87 2.85 15.02
C ASP A 175 -0.29 2.91 16.04
N SER A 176 -1.54 2.88 15.58
CA SER A 176 -2.72 2.90 16.46
C SER A 176 -2.94 1.59 17.22
N GLY A 177 -2.40 0.49 16.73
CA GLY A 177 -2.59 -0.84 17.30
C GLY A 177 -1.48 -1.23 18.29
N ARG A 178 -1.81 -2.12 19.22
CA ARG A 178 -0.82 -2.74 20.14
C ARG A 178 -0.74 -4.23 19.89
N PRO A 179 0.47 -4.79 19.67
CA PRO A 179 0.65 -6.23 19.47
C PRO A 179 0.30 -7.00 20.75
N THR A 180 -0.43 -8.08 20.58
CA THR A 180 -0.80 -9.02 21.65
C THR A 180 -0.41 -10.43 21.23
N LYS A 181 0.28 -11.16 22.12
CA LYS A 181 0.67 -12.54 21.86
C LYS A 181 -0.54 -13.45 21.97
N MET A 182 -0.74 -14.28 20.97
CA MET A 182 -1.84 -15.23 20.84
C MET A 182 -1.32 -16.61 20.49
N ILE A 183 -2.15 -17.63 20.70
CA ILE A 183 -1.90 -19.00 20.28
C ILE A 183 -3.12 -19.48 19.49
N ALA A 184 -2.89 -19.97 18.27
CA ALA A 184 -3.89 -20.67 17.49
C ALA A 184 -3.82 -22.17 17.82
N VAL A 185 -4.76 -22.64 18.59
CA VAL A 185 -4.83 -24.04 19.03
C VAL A 185 -5.17 -24.94 17.86
N GLY A 186 -4.35 -25.94 17.61
CA GLY A 186 -4.49 -26.82 16.43
C GLY A 186 -4.55 -26.03 15.12
N GLY A 187 -3.73 -24.99 14.99
CA GLY A 187 -3.68 -24.13 13.80
C GLY A 187 -4.89 -23.22 13.58
N ASN A 188 -5.81 -23.10 14.54
CA ASN A 188 -7.03 -22.31 14.40
C ASN A 188 -7.17 -21.27 15.50
N TYR A 189 -7.60 -20.07 15.11
CA TYR A 189 -7.87 -18.99 16.04
C TYR A 189 -9.17 -18.27 15.67
N GLN A 190 -9.96 -17.93 16.69
CA GLN A 190 -11.21 -17.19 16.54
C GLN A 190 -11.31 -16.12 17.63
N GLN A 191 -11.79 -14.93 17.24
CA GLN A 191 -12.02 -13.84 18.18
C GLN A 191 -13.30 -13.08 17.85
N MET A 192 -14.14 -12.84 18.86
CA MET A 192 -15.26 -11.91 18.76
C MET A 192 -14.75 -10.47 18.77
N LEU A 193 -15.16 -9.65 17.81
CA LEU A 193 -14.81 -8.23 17.73
C LEU A 193 -15.74 -7.32 18.53
N GLN A 194 -16.81 -7.88 19.11
CA GLN A 194 -17.75 -7.20 20.02
C GLN A 194 -18.33 -5.89 19.46
N GLY A 195 -18.51 -5.80 18.14
CA GLY A 195 -19.03 -4.61 17.48
C GLY A 195 -18.05 -3.43 17.39
N LYS A 196 -16.78 -3.61 17.84
CA LYS A 196 -15.73 -2.61 17.64
C LYS A 196 -15.37 -2.56 16.15
N ILE A 197 -15.19 -1.34 15.65
CA ILE A 197 -14.76 -1.11 14.28
C ILE A 197 -13.24 -1.14 14.25
N TYR A 198 -12.68 -2.03 13.44
CA TYR A 198 -11.26 -2.05 13.11
C TYR A 198 -11.08 -1.83 11.61
N HIS A 199 -10.00 -1.19 11.25
CA HIS A 199 -9.68 -0.88 9.85
C HIS A 199 -8.69 -1.87 9.25
N MET A 200 -7.76 -2.36 10.07
CA MET A 200 -6.71 -3.29 9.65
C MET A 200 -6.32 -4.23 10.79
N LEU A 201 -5.97 -5.44 10.42
CA LEU A 201 -5.33 -6.41 11.29
C LEU A 201 -3.89 -6.61 10.82
N ARG A 202 -2.95 -6.71 11.77
CA ARG A 202 -1.57 -7.14 11.52
C ARG A 202 -1.30 -8.41 12.31
N LEU A 203 -0.73 -9.39 11.63
CA LEU A 203 -0.41 -10.69 12.20
C LEU A 203 1.08 -10.96 12.00
N GLY A 204 1.83 -11.02 13.10
CA GLY A 204 3.26 -11.29 13.11
C GLY A 204 3.53 -12.77 13.41
N LEU A 205 4.35 -13.41 12.55
CA LEU A 205 4.78 -14.80 12.66
C LEU A 205 6.28 -14.93 12.68
N ASP A 206 6.80 -15.85 13.46
CA ASP A 206 8.19 -16.28 13.33
C ASP A 206 8.36 -17.05 12.00
N GLU A 207 9.37 -16.66 11.22
CA GLU A 207 9.66 -17.28 9.92
C GLU A 207 9.98 -18.78 10.02
N SER A 208 10.56 -19.18 11.15
CA SER A 208 10.93 -20.59 11.39
C SER A 208 9.74 -21.54 11.46
N LEU A 209 8.53 -21.02 11.72
CA LEU A 209 7.32 -21.84 11.80
C LEU A 209 6.83 -22.34 10.44
N GLY A 210 7.24 -21.70 9.33
CA GLY A 210 6.73 -22.03 7.98
C GLY A 210 5.21 -21.93 7.84
N ALA A 211 4.56 -21.25 8.79
CA ALA A 211 3.10 -21.14 8.87
C ALA A 211 2.61 -19.97 8.01
N ILE A 212 1.51 -20.19 7.29
CA ILE A 212 0.87 -19.21 6.42
C ILE A 212 -0.54 -18.95 6.97
N PRO A 213 -0.90 -17.71 7.32
CA PRO A 213 -2.22 -17.39 7.84
C PRO A 213 -3.24 -17.21 6.70
N GLU A 214 -4.36 -17.90 6.77
CA GLU A 214 -5.57 -17.62 6.02
C GLU A 214 -6.52 -16.84 6.91
N ILE A 215 -6.74 -15.56 6.60
CA ILE A 215 -7.51 -14.65 7.44
C ILE A 215 -8.87 -14.41 6.80
N SER A 216 -9.92 -14.53 7.59
CA SER A 216 -11.28 -14.14 7.23
C SER A 216 -11.89 -13.37 8.39
N ALA A 217 -12.53 -12.25 8.07
CA ALA A 217 -13.15 -11.43 9.10
C ALA A 217 -14.42 -10.74 8.60
N ASN A 218 -15.34 -10.51 9.53
CA ASN A 218 -16.46 -9.61 9.36
C ASN A 218 -16.56 -8.66 10.57
N LYS A 219 -17.59 -7.84 10.65
CA LYS A 219 -17.76 -6.87 11.75
C LYS A 219 -17.92 -7.50 13.15
N TYR A 220 -18.18 -8.81 13.23
CA TYR A 220 -18.43 -9.49 14.51
C TYR A 220 -17.31 -10.45 14.89
N MET A 221 -16.70 -11.10 13.92
CA MET A 221 -15.79 -12.23 14.14
C MET A 221 -14.57 -12.13 13.24
N LEU A 222 -13.45 -12.53 13.82
CA LEU A 222 -12.18 -12.80 13.16
C LEU A 222 -11.90 -14.30 13.20
N TRP A 223 -11.50 -14.87 12.07
CA TRP A 223 -11.00 -16.24 11.95
C TRP A 223 -9.62 -16.21 11.32
N VAL A 224 -8.71 -16.96 11.89
CA VAL A 224 -7.39 -17.23 11.33
C VAL A 224 -7.18 -18.73 11.33
N ARG A 225 -6.86 -19.27 10.16
CA ARG A 225 -6.44 -20.66 10.00
C ARG A 225 -5.00 -20.65 9.49
N PHE A 226 -4.16 -21.45 10.10
CA PHE A 226 -2.78 -21.60 9.66
C PHE A 226 -2.62 -22.83 8.79
N THR A 227 -1.89 -22.65 7.70
CA THR A 227 -1.56 -23.69 6.72
C THR A 227 -0.04 -23.69 6.51
N THR A 228 0.46 -24.77 5.94
CA THR A 228 1.83 -24.85 5.40
C THR A 228 1.78 -25.25 3.94
N GLN A 229 2.80 -24.87 3.17
CA GLN A 229 2.93 -25.21 1.77
C GLN A 229 4.37 -25.60 1.46
N ASP A 230 4.55 -26.85 1.08
CA ASP A 230 5.83 -27.41 0.63
C ASP A 230 5.78 -27.58 -0.90
N GLY A 231 6.50 -26.74 -1.63
CA GLY A 231 6.58 -26.78 -3.08
C GLY A 231 5.23 -26.54 -3.79
N ASP A 232 4.95 -27.34 -4.81
CA ASP A 232 3.74 -27.21 -5.65
C ASP A 232 2.48 -27.87 -5.07
N LEU A 233 2.57 -28.44 -3.88
CA LEU A 233 1.45 -29.10 -3.23
C LEU A 233 0.43 -28.08 -2.71
N LYS A 234 -0.83 -28.51 -2.61
CA LYS A 234 -1.89 -27.68 -2.00
C LYS A 234 -1.54 -27.38 -0.54
N PRO A 235 -1.86 -26.16 -0.06
CA PRO A 235 -1.70 -25.83 1.35
C PRO A 235 -2.39 -26.89 2.23
N LYS A 236 -1.70 -27.30 3.31
CA LYS A 236 -2.22 -28.25 4.30
C LYS A 236 -2.49 -27.50 5.60
N SER A 237 -3.61 -27.77 6.26
CA SER A 237 -3.90 -27.22 7.57
C SER A 237 -2.85 -27.69 8.58
N LEU A 238 -2.38 -26.76 9.42
CA LEU A 238 -1.56 -27.09 10.58
C LEU A 238 -2.47 -27.62 11.68
N GLU A 239 -2.04 -28.72 12.32
CA GLU A 239 -2.74 -29.32 13.47
C GLU A 239 -2.03 -29.02 14.79
N GLU A 240 -0.87 -28.34 14.74
CA GLU A 240 -0.09 -27.93 15.89
C GLU A 240 -0.50 -26.52 16.34
N ASP A 241 -0.18 -26.21 17.60
CA ASP A 241 -0.39 -24.87 18.15
C ASP A 241 0.58 -23.88 17.52
N VAL A 242 0.06 -22.77 17.00
CA VAL A 242 0.85 -21.73 16.35
C VAL A 242 0.86 -20.45 17.19
N PRO A 243 2.00 -20.08 17.78
CA PRO A 243 2.16 -18.79 18.45
C PRO A 243 2.29 -17.67 17.40
N PHE A 244 1.57 -16.56 17.62
CA PHE A 244 1.62 -15.40 16.74
C PHE A 244 1.35 -14.10 17.50
N GLU A 245 1.66 -12.97 16.90
CA GLU A 245 1.28 -11.65 17.40
C GLU A 245 0.09 -11.11 16.61
N LEU A 246 -0.94 -10.65 17.32
CA LEU A 246 -2.12 -10.03 16.75
C LEU A 246 -2.17 -8.56 17.11
N THR A 247 -2.30 -7.70 16.11
CA THR A 247 -2.53 -6.26 16.28
C THR A 247 -3.80 -5.86 15.54
N LEU A 248 -4.76 -5.30 16.25
CA LEU A 248 -5.98 -4.73 15.67
C LEU A 248 -5.82 -3.21 15.62
N CYS A 249 -5.83 -2.64 14.41
CA CYS A 249 -5.60 -1.23 14.15
C CYS A 249 -6.91 -0.50 13.87
N ASN A 250 -7.06 0.65 14.50
CA ASN A 250 -8.23 1.53 14.35
C ASN A 250 -7.79 2.99 14.37
N PHE A 251 -8.51 3.86 13.70
CA PHE A 251 -8.31 5.30 13.75
C PHE A 251 -9.12 5.95 14.88
#